data_75706eaedc4dafb134e17b6e4979c9e8
#
_entry.id   75706eaedc4dafb134e17b6e4979c9e8
#
_cell.length_a   1.000
_cell.length_b   1.000
_cell.length_c   1.000
_cell.angle_alpha   90.00
_cell.angle_beta   90.00
_cell.angle_gamma   90.00
#
_symmetry.space_group_name_H-M   'P 1'
#
loop_
_entity.id
_entity.type
_entity.pdbx_description
1 polymer ?
#
loop_
_entity_poly.entity_id
_entity_poly.type
_entity_poly.pdbx_seq_one_letter_code
_entity_poly.pdbx_strand_id
1 'polypeptide(L)'
;MVKVFSFCLYGPPNPCYYPVPILQNIYLVGTYFPDWKVYLYTAPDVDPGFLSQVVMYSNVVVRPTEKLGSINMMERFFAIDEPDVEIMMVRDADSHVHWKDRWAINQFLSNTQYNAHIIRDNVEHTSKMMGGLWGMRKIDGIVIQDLYALYKQQPIDRGYGSDQSFLTEYVYPYLWKKALVHYSNGRKLEGENSVQFPFEYINEVYCGRCDFSNFTDYPQPPFSVEKPVRKFRFLSKQFNVKS
;
A
#
# COMPACT_ATOMS: atom_id res chain seq x y z
N MET A 1 -17.62 -2.02 10.49
CA MET A 1 -16.21 -2.37 10.22
C MET A 1 -15.79 -1.68 8.93
N VAL A 2 -14.55 -1.26 8.83
CA VAL A 2 -14.04 -0.47 7.69
C VAL A 2 -12.97 -1.22 6.91
N LYS A 3 -12.85 -0.87 5.62
CA LYS A 3 -11.77 -1.32 4.74
C LYS A 3 -10.80 -0.17 4.56
N VAL A 4 -9.51 -0.45 4.63
CA VAL A 4 -8.51 0.61 4.63
C VAL A 4 -7.36 0.36 3.65
N PHE A 5 -6.88 1.43 3.04
CA PHE A 5 -5.52 1.50 2.53
C PHE A 5 -4.62 2.12 3.60
N SER A 6 -3.55 1.44 3.93
CA SER A 6 -2.64 1.85 4.98
C SER A 6 -1.31 2.30 4.40
N PHE A 7 -0.92 3.52 4.74
CA PHE A 7 0.32 4.17 4.34
C PHE A 7 1.08 4.66 5.57
N CYS A 8 2.37 4.93 5.43
CA CYS A 8 3.14 5.63 6.45
C CYS A 8 3.89 6.81 5.84
N LEU A 9 4.09 7.85 6.66
CA LEU A 9 4.94 9.01 6.34
C LEU A 9 5.91 9.28 7.48
N TYR A 10 7.11 9.72 7.13
CA TYR A 10 8.15 10.14 8.06
C TYR A 10 9.12 11.11 7.38
N GLY A 11 9.85 11.87 8.17
CA GLY A 11 10.82 12.85 7.70
C GLY A 11 10.18 14.14 7.16
N PRO A 12 11.00 15.09 6.73
CA PRO A 12 10.53 16.32 6.12
C PRO A 12 9.92 16.09 4.73
N PRO A 13 9.17 17.06 4.17
CA PRO A 13 8.65 17.00 2.82
C PRO A 13 9.71 16.60 1.79
N ASN A 14 9.40 15.57 1.01
CA ASN A 14 10.27 15.05 -0.02
C ASN A 14 9.40 14.73 -1.27
N PRO A 15 9.74 15.28 -2.45
CA PRO A 15 8.94 15.08 -3.67
C PRO A 15 8.68 13.61 -4.03
N CYS A 16 9.55 12.70 -3.60
CA CYS A 16 9.40 11.26 -3.87
C CYS A 16 8.34 10.58 -2.98
N TYR A 17 8.02 11.14 -1.80
CA TYR A 17 7.12 10.49 -0.84
C TYR A 17 5.88 11.31 -0.53
N TYR A 18 6.05 12.59 -0.19
CA TYR A 18 4.96 13.52 0.08
C TYR A 18 5.40 14.99 -0.08
N PRO A 19 4.51 15.96 -0.30
CA PRO A 19 3.05 15.84 -0.23
C PRO A 19 2.40 15.27 -1.49
N VAL A 20 2.99 15.43 -2.68
CA VAL A 20 2.31 15.13 -3.95
C VAL A 20 1.95 13.64 -4.10
N PRO A 21 2.87 12.68 -3.90
CA PRO A 21 2.55 11.27 -4.09
C PRO A 21 1.41 10.76 -3.20
N ILE A 22 1.43 11.11 -1.92
CA ILE A 22 0.37 10.66 -1.01
C ILE A 22 -0.99 11.32 -1.30
N LEU A 23 -1.02 12.58 -1.75
CA LEU A 23 -2.26 13.22 -2.19
C LEU A 23 -2.84 12.53 -3.42
N GLN A 24 -1.98 12.08 -4.34
CA GLN A 24 -2.38 11.27 -5.48
C GLN A 24 -3.02 9.97 -5.01
N ASN A 25 -2.39 9.27 -4.08
CA ASN A 25 -2.92 8.03 -3.51
C ASN A 25 -4.26 8.24 -2.81
N ILE A 26 -4.41 9.28 -2.00
CA ILE A 26 -5.68 9.64 -1.35
C ILE A 26 -6.80 9.81 -2.39
N TYR A 27 -6.50 10.53 -3.48
CA TYR A 27 -7.44 10.75 -4.56
C TYR A 27 -7.77 9.45 -5.32
N LEU A 28 -6.77 8.64 -5.64
CA LEU A 28 -6.93 7.37 -6.36
C LEU A 28 -7.70 6.34 -5.54
N VAL A 29 -7.43 6.25 -4.24
CA VAL A 29 -8.22 5.41 -3.33
C VAL A 29 -9.68 5.89 -3.34
N GLY A 30 -9.94 7.18 -3.20
CA GLY A 30 -11.31 7.72 -3.29
C GLY A 30 -12.00 7.45 -4.63
N THR A 31 -11.23 7.33 -5.71
CA THR A 31 -11.76 7.04 -7.06
C THR A 31 -12.02 5.56 -7.30
N TYR A 32 -11.06 4.71 -6.97
CA TYR A 32 -11.14 3.28 -7.26
C TYR A 32 -11.85 2.48 -6.17
N PHE A 33 -11.87 3.01 -4.94
CA PHE A 33 -12.40 2.37 -3.74
C PHE A 33 -13.16 3.39 -2.88
N PRO A 34 -14.31 3.91 -3.36
CA PRO A 34 -15.00 5.06 -2.73
C PRO A 34 -15.46 4.80 -1.29
N ASP A 35 -15.68 3.53 -0.92
CA ASP A 35 -16.12 3.14 0.43
C ASP A 35 -14.94 2.81 1.37
N TRP A 36 -13.69 3.02 0.93
CA TRP A 36 -12.51 2.73 1.73
C TRP A 36 -11.95 3.99 2.37
N LYS A 37 -11.29 3.80 3.52
CA LYS A 37 -10.52 4.85 4.18
C LYS A 37 -9.04 4.74 3.83
N VAL A 38 -8.34 5.84 3.95
CA VAL A 38 -6.89 5.94 3.94
C VAL A 38 -6.42 6.15 5.37
N TYR A 39 -5.76 5.16 5.96
CA TYR A 39 -5.08 5.31 7.24
C TYR A 39 -3.64 5.75 6.98
N LEU A 40 -3.29 6.88 7.54
CA LEU A 40 -2.00 7.52 7.31
C LEU A 40 -1.22 7.57 8.63
N TYR A 41 -0.32 6.61 8.82
CA TYR A 41 0.55 6.53 9.99
C TYR A 41 1.68 7.55 9.85
N THR A 42 1.71 8.54 10.72
CA THR A 42 2.60 9.70 10.59
C THR A 42 3.57 9.80 11.73
N ALA A 43 4.87 9.83 11.40
CA ALA A 43 5.93 10.11 12.36
C ALA A 43 5.85 11.57 12.87
N PRO A 44 6.44 11.87 14.06
CA PRO A 44 6.43 13.21 14.61
C PRO A 44 7.17 14.28 13.79
N ASP A 45 8.03 13.85 12.86
CA ASP A 45 8.82 14.70 11.98
C ASP A 45 8.13 15.01 10.63
N VAL A 46 6.90 14.59 10.45
CA VAL A 46 6.07 14.97 9.28
C VAL A 46 5.59 16.41 9.43
N ASP A 47 5.62 17.14 8.33
CA ASP A 47 5.21 18.57 8.30
C ASP A 47 3.78 18.80 8.82
N PRO A 48 3.59 19.60 9.90
CA PRO A 48 2.26 19.83 10.47
C PRO A 48 1.33 20.61 9.53
N GLY A 49 1.89 21.47 8.67
CA GLY A 49 1.12 22.21 7.69
C GLY A 49 0.50 21.29 6.65
N PHE A 50 1.27 20.28 6.21
CA PHE A 50 0.76 19.22 5.36
C PHE A 50 -0.34 18.39 6.06
N LEU A 51 -0.10 17.98 7.31
CA LEU A 51 -1.09 17.20 8.07
C LEU A 51 -2.42 17.94 8.23
N SER A 52 -2.37 19.26 8.47
CA SER A 52 -3.56 20.10 8.55
C SER A 52 -4.39 20.12 7.26
N GLN A 53 -3.76 19.85 6.12
CA GLN A 53 -4.44 19.79 4.83
C GLN A 53 -5.02 18.41 4.55
N VAL A 54 -4.28 17.34 4.85
CA VAL A 54 -4.75 15.98 4.54
C VAL A 54 -5.95 15.56 5.38
N VAL A 55 -6.11 16.06 6.60
CA VAL A 55 -7.27 15.79 7.45
C VAL A 55 -8.58 16.36 6.88
N MET A 56 -8.50 17.27 5.92
CA MET A 56 -9.69 17.81 5.23
C MET A 56 -10.31 16.81 4.22
N TYR A 57 -9.60 15.75 3.86
CA TYR A 57 -10.15 14.71 2.97
C TYR A 57 -11.00 13.74 3.78
N SER A 58 -12.27 13.60 3.42
CA SER A 58 -13.26 12.81 4.19
C SER A 58 -12.93 11.31 4.27
N ASN A 59 -12.09 10.80 3.36
CA ASN A 59 -11.64 9.41 3.36
C ASN A 59 -10.32 9.20 4.10
N VAL A 60 -9.69 10.25 4.67
CA VAL A 60 -8.40 10.15 5.38
C VAL A 60 -8.62 10.10 6.88
N VAL A 61 -7.85 9.23 7.53
CA VAL A 61 -7.70 9.17 8.98
C VAL A 61 -6.22 9.18 9.31
N VAL A 62 -5.74 10.25 9.93
CA VAL A 62 -4.36 10.35 10.38
C VAL A 62 -4.18 9.57 11.68
N ARG A 63 -3.12 8.78 11.73
CA ARG A 63 -2.69 7.95 12.86
C ARG A 63 -1.30 8.40 13.31
N PRO A 64 -1.18 9.35 14.23
CA PRO A 64 0.11 9.78 14.75
C PRO A 64 0.83 8.62 15.45
N THR A 65 2.13 8.51 15.22
CA THR A 65 3.00 7.52 15.85
C THR A 65 4.12 8.21 16.63
N GLU A 66 4.84 7.45 17.43
CA GLU A 66 6.01 7.96 18.16
C GLU A 66 7.35 7.59 17.49
N LYS A 67 7.28 6.90 16.34
CA LYS A 67 8.48 6.38 15.64
C LYS A 67 9.01 7.40 14.66
N LEU A 68 10.31 7.69 14.74
CA LEU A 68 11.01 8.58 13.81
C LEU A 68 11.63 7.79 12.65
N GLY A 69 11.73 8.45 11.50
CA GLY A 69 12.42 7.94 10.32
C GLY A 69 11.84 6.61 9.81
N SER A 70 12.68 5.81 9.19
CA SER A 70 12.29 4.57 8.52
C SER A 70 11.69 3.48 9.44
N ILE A 71 11.91 3.57 10.75
CA ILE A 71 11.26 2.64 11.71
C ILE A 71 9.74 2.79 11.67
N ASN A 72 9.25 3.99 11.32
CA ASN A 72 7.82 4.25 11.16
C ASN A 72 7.18 3.43 10.03
N MET A 73 7.96 2.88 9.09
CA MET A 73 7.41 2.07 7.99
C MET A 73 6.59 0.88 8.49
N MET A 74 6.94 0.30 9.64
CA MET A 74 6.24 -0.84 10.21
C MET A 74 4.82 -0.50 10.68
N GLU A 75 4.58 0.74 11.09
CA GLU A 75 3.29 1.15 11.67
C GLU A 75 2.12 0.95 10.68
N ARG A 76 2.36 1.09 9.38
CA ARG A 76 1.33 0.84 8.36
C ARG A 76 0.81 -0.59 8.33
N PHE A 77 1.53 -1.56 8.89
CA PHE A 77 1.12 -2.96 8.93
C PHE A 77 0.11 -3.24 10.05
N PHE A 78 0.02 -2.34 11.04
CA PHE A 78 -0.80 -2.54 12.24
C PHE A 78 -2.24 -2.08 12.07
N ALA A 79 -2.60 -1.52 10.93
CA ALA A 79 -3.98 -1.08 10.68
C ALA A 79 -5.00 -2.22 10.81
N ILE A 80 -4.63 -3.46 10.49
CA ILE A 80 -5.53 -4.61 10.63
C ILE A 80 -5.82 -4.96 12.10
N ASP A 81 -4.94 -4.58 13.01
CA ASP A 81 -5.11 -4.85 14.43
C ASP A 81 -6.13 -3.89 15.08
N GLU A 82 -6.42 -2.75 14.44
CA GLU A 82 -7.42 -1.81 14.92
C GLU A 82 -8.81 -2.48 14.96
N PRO A 83 -9.61 -2.26 16.04
CA PRO A 83 -10.81 -3.05 16.29
C PRO A 83 -11.89 -2.91 15.22
N ASP A 84 -11.95 -1.78 14.55
CA ASP A 84 -12.95 -1.46 13.52
C ASP A 84 -12.53 -1.86 12.09
N VAL A 85 -11.26 -2.24 11.86
CA VAL A 85 -10.75 -2.62 10.54
C VAL A 85 -11.06 -4.09 10.24
N GLU A 86 -11.70 -4.34 9.10
CA GLU A 86 -11.98 -5.69 8.61
C GLU A 86 -11.06 -6.14 7.48
N ILE A 87 -10.60 -5.21 6.66
CA ILE A 87 -9.71 -5.46 5.52
C ILE A 87 -8.69 -4.33 5.44
N MET A 88 -7.43 -4.69 5.31
CA MET A 88 -6.33 -3.77 5.10
C MET A 88 -5.62 -4.08 3.79
N MET A 89 -5.30 -3.05 3.01
CA MET A 89 -4.30 -3.08 1.93
C MET A 89 -3.17 -2.14 2.28
N VAL A 90 -1.94 -2.62 2.22
CA VAL A 90 -0.74 -1.83 2.50
C VAL A 90 -0.13 -1.34 1.19
N ARG A 91 0.23 -0.05 1.14
CA ARG A 91 0.95 0.54 0.00
C ARG A 91 2.05 1.47 0.49
N ASP A 92 3.07 1.65 -0.36
CA ASP A 92 4.09 2.67 -0.16
C ASP A 92 3.54 4.03 -0.58
N ALA A 93 3.95 5.09 0.12
CA ALA A 93 3.46 6.45 -0.16
C ALA A 93 3.90 6.96 -1.54
N ASP A 94 5.02 6.45 -2.04
CA ASP A 94 5.61 6.74 -3.34
C ASP A 94 5.09 5.87 -4.48
N SER A 95 4.26 4.88 -4.19
CA SER A 95 3.66 3.97 -5.18
C SER A 95 2.21 4.35 -5.49
N HIS A 96 1.84 4.43 -6.75
CA HIS A 96 0.47 4.76 -7.12
C HIS A 96 -0.47 3.55 -7.00
N VAL A 97 -1.60 3.76 -6.31
CA VAL A 97 -2.77 2.87 -6.41
C VAL A 97 -3.44 3.13 -7.77
N HIS A 98 -3.55 2.12 -8.61
CA HIS A 98 -4.10 2.29 -9.94
C HIS A 98 -5.08 1.16 -10.36
N TRP A 99 -5.50 1.14 -11.62
CA TRP A 99 -6.53 0.22 -12.11
C TRP A 99 -6.13 -1.27 -12.01
N LYS A 100 -4.84 -1.64 -12.09
CA LYS A 100 -4.39 -3.03 -11.85
C LYS A 100 -4.60 -3.43 -10.40
N ASP A 101 -4.30 -2.52 -9.44
CA ASP A 101 -4.63 -2.73 -8.02
C ASP A 101 -6.12 -2.99 -7.85
N ARG A 102 -6.97 -2.15 -8.46
CA ARG A 102 -8.42 -2.31 -8.39
C ARG A 102 -8.85 -3.68 -8.94
N TRP A 103 -8.32 -4.08 -10.07
CA TRP A 103 -8.64 -5.38 -10.65
C TRP A 103 -8.25 -6.53 -9.70
N ALA A 104 -7.01 -6.54 -9.22
CA ALA A 104 -6.48 -7.59 -8.35
C ALA A 104 -7.19 -7.62 -6.99
N ILE A 105 -7.42 -6.47 -6.38
CA ILE A 105 -8.15 -6.37 -5.11
C ILE A 105 -9.60 -6.83 -5.26
N ASN A 106 -10.28 -6.49 -6.36
CA ASN A 106 -11.64 -6.98 -6.61
C ASN A 106 -11.68 -8.51 -6.75
N GLN A 107 -10.68 -9.13 -7.37
CA GLN A 107 -10.56 -10.58 -7.40
C GLN A 107 -10.43 -11.17 -5.98
N PHE A 108 -9.61 -10.56 -5.14
CA PHE A 108 -9.47 -10.95 -3.73
C PHE A 108 -10.79 -10.77 -2.95
N LEU A 109 -11.46 -9.64 -3.13
CA LEU A 109 -12.72 -9.34 -2.42
C LEU A 109 -13.84 -10.32 -2.78
N SER A 110 -13.92 -10.70 -4.05
CA SER A 110 -14.92 -11.64 -4.57
C SER A 110 -14.67 -13.09 -4.14
N ASN A 111 -13.47 -13.42 -3.68
CA ASN A 111 -13.08 -14.76 -3.29
C ASN A 111 -12.87 -14.84 -1.77
N THR A 112 -13.93 -15.09 -1.02
CA THR A 112 -13.91 -15.10 0.45
C THR A 112 -13.11 -16.25 1.07
N GLN A 113 -12.69 -17.23 0.29
CA GLN A 113 -11.81 -18.31 0.72
C GLN A 113 -10.37 -17.83 1.03
N TYR A 114 -9.98 -16.66 0.51
CA TYR A 114 -8.66 -16.11 0.73
C TYR A 114 -8.68 -15.07 1.86
N ASN A 115 -7.71 -15.18 2.75
CA ASN A 115 -7.53 -14.28 3.89
C ASN A 115 -6.48 -13.21 3.63
N ALA A 116 -5.60 -13.42 2.66
CA ALA A 116 -4.56 -12.48 2.28
C ALA A 116 -4.49 -12.26 0.78
N HIS A 117 -3.96 -11.12 0.40
CA HIS A 117 -3.70 -10.69 -0.97
C HIS A 117 -2.24 -10.26 -1.09
N ILE A 118 -1.55 -10.76 -2.12
CA ILE A 118 -0.13 -10.45 -2.39
C ILE A 118 0.01 -10.11 -3.87
N ILE A 119 0.82 -9.12 -4.19
CA ILE A 119 1.12 -8.73 -5.57
C ILE A 119 2.63 -8.84 -5.82
N ARG A 120 3.01 -9.49 -6.94
CA ARG A 120 4.37 -9.55 -7.48
C ARG A 120 4.34 -9.25 -8.98
N ASP A 121 4.15 -8.00 -9.32
CA ASP A 121 3.85 -7.53 -10.67
C ASP A 121 5.09 -6.99 -11.43
N ASN A 122 6.28 -7.13 -10.87
CA ASN A 122 7.54 -6.70 -11.49
C ASN A 122 8.65 -7.73 -11.23
N VAL A 123 9.70 -7.71 -12.07
CA VAL A 123 10.88 -8.57 -11.90
C VAL A 123 11.64 -8.25 -10.61
N GLU A 124 11.59 -7.01 -10.15
CA GLU A 124 12.21 -6.55 -8.91
C GLU A 124 11.42 -6.97 -7.64
N HIS A 125 10.20 -7.50 -7.77
CA HIS A 125 9.41 -8.00 -6.64
C HIS A 125 9.92 -9.39 -6.22
N THR A 126 11.10 -9.43 -5.63
CA THR A 126 11.83 -10.68 -5.32
C THR A 126 11.42 -11.29 -3.97
N SER A 127 10.91 -10.51 -3.04
CA SER A 127 10.47 -10.99 -1.73
C SER A 127 9.15 -11.76 -1.80
N LYS A 128 8.93 -12.69 -0.87
CA LYS A 128 7.65 -13.41 -0.75
C LYS A 128 6.48 -12.45 -0.54
N MET A 129 6.69 -11.42 0.28
CA MET A 129 5.78 -10.29 0.47
C MET A 129 6.57 -8.99 0.36
N MET A 130 6.17 -8.14 -0.57
CA MET A 130 6.71 -6.78 -0.70
C MET A 130 6.05 -5.86 0.33
N GLY A 131 6.81 -4.94 0.93
CA GLY A 131 6.34 -4.05 1.99
C GLY A 131 5.07 -3.28 1.65
N GLY A 132 4.97 -2.80 0.41
CA GLY A 132 3.84 -2.01 -0.08
C GLY A 132 2.86 -2.74 -1.00
N LEU A 133 2.90 -4.08 -1.12
CA LEU A 133 2.10 -4.81 -2.12
C LEU A 133 1.38 -6.03 -1.54
N TRP A 134 0.75 -5.84 -0.40
CA TRP A 134 -0.04 -6.89 0.24
C TRP A 134 -1.25 -6.34 0.99
N GLY A 135 -2.08 -7.23 1.47
CA GLY A 135 -3.20 -6.92 2.33
C GLY A 135 -3.81 -8.18 2.92
N MET A 136 -4.73 -8.00 3.86
CA MET A 136 -5.41 -9.13 4.48
C MET A 136 -6.78 -8.76 5.02
N ARG A 137 -7.60 -9.78 5.23
CA ARG A 137 -8.79 -9.72 6.08
C ARG A 137 -8.36 -9.88 7.53
N LYS A 138 -9.13 -9.33 8.45
CA LYS A 138 -8.94 -9.62 9.87
C LYS A 138 -9.15 -11.12 10.12
N ILE A 139 -8.22 -11.70 10.87
CA ILE A 139 -8.23 -13.13 11.20
C ILE A 139 -8.12 -13.24 12.73
N ASP A 140 -9.08 -13.90 13.34
CA ASP A 140 -9.04 -14.13 14.79
C ASP A 140 -7.76 -14.88 15.19
N GLY A 141 -7.09 -14.37 16.22
CA GLY A 141 -5.85 -14.95 16.74
C GLY A 141 -4.58 -14.56 15.96
N ILE A 142 -4.66 -13.72 14.92
CA ILE A 142 -3.48 -13.14 14.26
C ILE A 142 -3.46 -11.63 14.55
N VAL A 143 -2.46 -11.21 15.33
CA VAL A 143 -2.19 -9.81 15.66
C VAL A 143 -0.80 -9.46 15.10
N ILE A 144 -0.74 -8.54 14.15
CA ILE A 144 0.52 -8.20 13.45
C ILE A 144 1.51 -7.54 14.41
N GLN A 145 1.03 -6.76 15.37
CA GLN A 145 1.88 -6.15 16.40
C GLN A 145 2.57 -7.21 17.28
N ASP A 146 1.89 -8.30 17.61
CA ASP A 146 2.48 -9.40 18.39
C ASP A 146 3.57 -10.11 17.59
N LEU A 147 3.33 -10.38 16.30
CA LEU A 147 4.34 -10.94 15.40
C LEU A 147 5.55 -10.01 15.28
N TYR A 148 5.31 -8.70 15.21
CA TYR A 148 6.40 -7.72 15.19
C TYR A 148 7.16 -7.64 16.51
N ALA A 149 6.48 -7.80 17.64
CA ALA A 149 7.14 -7.90 18.96
C ALA A 149 8.09 -9.11 19.03
N LEU A 150 7.70 -10.26 18.46
CA LEU A 150 8.57 -11.43 18.35
C LEU A 150 9.77 -11.19 17.42
N TYR A 151 9.53 -10.57 16.26
CA TYR A 151 10.60 -10.20 15.33
C TYR A 151 11.64 -9.28 15.98
N LYS A 152 11.21 -8.33 16.81
CA LYS A 152 12.12 -7.41 17.52
C LYS A 152 13.05 -8.10 18.56
N GLN A 153 12.70 -9.28 19.02
CA GLN A 153 13.52 -10.02 19.98
C GLN A 153 14.74 -10.69 19.32
N GLN A 154 14.74 -10.83 17.99
CA GLN A 154 15.84 -11.42 17.27
C GLN A 154 17.00 -10.42 17.09
N PRO A 155 18.26 -10.87 17.14
CA PRO A 155 19.43 -10.04 16.88
C PRO A 155 19.61 -9.83 15.36
N ILE A 156 18.66 -9.15 14.72
CA ILE A 156 18.64 -8.92 13.27
C ILE A 156 19.03 -7.47 12.99
N ASP A 157 19.83 -7.25 11.96
CA ASP A 157 20.05 -5.92 11.41
C ASP A 157 18.72 -5.40 10.84
N ARG A 158 18.27 -4.26 11.35
CA ARG A 158 17.02 -3.60 10.98
C ARG A 158 17.24 -2.45 10.01
N GLY A 159 18.19 -2.64 9.10
CA GLY A 159 18.44 -1.72 8.00
C GLY A 159 17.34 -1.73 6.92
N TYR A 160 17.72 -1.29 5.75
CA TYR A 160 16.87 -1.28 4.57
C TYR A 160 16.33 -2.69 4.24
N GLY A 161 15.01 -2.79 3.99
CA GLY A 161 14.36 -4.08 3.70
C GLY A 161 13.93 -4.89 4.93
N SER A 162 14.12 -4.37 6.14
CA SER A 162 13.69 -5.04 7.38
C SER A 162 12.18 -5.29 7.45
N ASP A 163 11.38 -4.47 6.80
CA ASP A 163 9.94 -4.66 6.63
C ASP A 163 9.63 -5.91 5.80
N GLN A 164 10.36 -6.13 4.71
CA GLN A 164 10.20 -7.31 3.85
C GLN A 164 10.69 -8.59 4.56
N SER A 165 11.76 -8.51 5.36
CA SER A 165 12.23 -9.61 6.20
C SER A 165 11.18 -9.99 7.24
N PHE A 166 10.64 -9.01 7.96
CA PHE A 166 9.53 -9.22 8.90
C PHE A 166 8.33 -9.90 8.24
N LEU A 167 7.89 -9.38 7.11
CA LEU A 167 6.75 -9.94 6.39
C LEU A 167 7.03 -11.38 5.92
N THR A 168 8.22 -11.63 5.38
CA THR A 168 8.60 -12.94 4.83
C THR A 168 8.73 -14.01 5.91
N GLU A 169 9.27 -13.66 7.07
CA GLU A 169 9.62 -14.62 8.11
C GLU A 169 8.52 -14.79 9.16
N TYR A 170 7.77 -13.73 9.46
CA TYR A 170 6.81 -13.71 10.57
C TYR A 170 5.35 -13.61 10.13
N VAL A 171 5.04 -13.02 8.99
CA VAL A 171 3.65 -12.84 8.54
C VAL A 171 3.27 -13.86 7.47
N TYR A 172 4.09 -14.02 6.44
CA TYR A 172 3.84 -14.94 5.33
C TYR A 172 3.56 -16.38 5.76
N PRO A 173 4.26 -17.00 6.74
CA PRO A 173 4.00 -18.37 7.17
C PRO A 173 2.55 -18.62 7.63
N TYR A 174 1.88 -17.61 8.18
CA TYR A 174 0.50 -17.72 8.63
C TYR A 174 -0.53 -17.51 7.51
N LEU A 175 -0.14 -16.81 6.44
CA LEU A 175 -1.08 -16.33 5.42
C LEU A 175 -1.01 -17.09 4.10
N TRP A 176 0.14 -17.62 3.70
CA TRP A 176 0.41 -18.06 2.33
C TRP A 176 -0.57 -19.12 1.79
N LYS A 177 -1.00 -20.08 2.62
CA LYS A 177 -1.94 -21.16 2.21
C LYS A 177 -3.32 -20.63 1.81
N LYS A 178 -3.71 -19.49 2.39
CA LYS A 178 -4.96 -18.79 2.09
C LYS A 178 -4.70 -17.38 1.52
N ALA A 179 -3.59 -17.19 0.84
CA ALA A 179 -3.29 -15.98 0.09
C ALA A 179 -3.67 -16.15 -1.37
N LEU A 180 -4.28 -15.10 -1.95
CA LEU A 180 -4.41 -14.94 -3.38
C LEU A 180 -3.23 -14.10 -3.87
N VAL A 181 -2.38 -14.69 -4.71
CA VAL A 181 -1.17 -14.04 -5.22
C VAL A 181 -1.37 -13.64 -6.67
N HIS A 182 -1.36 -12.34 -6.95
CA HIS A 182 -1.33 -11.85 -8.32
C HIS A 182 0.10 -11.61 -8.77
N TYR A 183 0.48 -12.11 -9.94
CA TYR A 183 1.84 -12.02 -10.43
C TYR A 183 1.93 -11.70 -11.93
N SER A 184 3.06 -11.15 -12.32
CA SER A 184 3.53 -11.04 -13.72
C SER A 184 4.92 -11.67 -13.83
N ASN A 185 5.36 -11.97 -15.07
CA ASN A 185 6.72 -12.43 -15.36
C ASN A 185 7.21 -13.61 -14.53
N GLY A 186 6.35 -14.59 -14.26
CA GLY A 186 6.73 -15.83 -13.59
C GLY A 186 7.06 -15.72 -12.11
N ARG A 187 6.74 -14.62 -11.45
CA ARG A 187 6.98 -14.40 -10.01
C ARG A 187 5.98 -15.12 -9.10
N LYS A 188 5.70 -16.37 -9.41
CA LYS A 188 4.94 -17.28 -8.53
C LYS A 188 5.88 -18.20 -7.76
N LEU A 189 5.45 -18.64 -6.59
CA LEU A 189 6.13 -19.67 -5.81
C LEU A 189 5.31 -20.96 -5.85
N GLU A 190 6.00 -22.09 -5.70
CA GLU A 190 5.32 -23.40 -5.69
C GLU A 190 4.36 -23.51 -4.50
N GLY A 191 3.19 -24.09 -4.74
CA GLY A 191 2.16 -24.31 -3.72
C GLY A 191 1.28 -23.09 -3.38
N GLU A 192 1.55 -21.91 -3.96
CA GLU A 192 0.70 -20.73 -3.77
C GLU A 192 -0.55 -20.77 -4.67
N ASN A 193 -1.62 -20.13 -4.19
CA ASN A 193 -2.81 -19.85 -5.03
C ASN A 193 -2.52 -18.62 -5.89
N SER A 194 -1.87 -18.83 -7.04
CA SER A 194 -1.35 -17.76 -7.88
C SER A 194 -2.21 -17.55 -9.11
N VAL A 195 -2.49 -16.29 -9.43
CA VAL A 195 -3.20 -15.86 -10.64
C VAL A 195 -2.31 -14.89 -11.40
N GLN A 196 -2.05 -15.21 -12.67
CA GLN A 196 -1.33 -14.29 -13.54
C GLN A 196 -2.24 -13.12 -13.92
N PHE A 197 -1.68 -11.91 -13.93
CA PHE A 197 -2.41 -10.78 -14.50
C PHE A 197 -2.75 -11.06 -15.96
N PRO A 198 -4.01 -10.88 -16.40
CA PRO A 198 -4.43 -11.13 -17.77
C PRO A 198 -4.06 -10.03 -18.74
N PHE A 199 -3.26 -9.07 -18.29
CA PHE A 199 -2.83 -7.89 -19.06
C PHE A 199 -1.43 -8.13 -19.58
N GLU A 200 -1.16 -7.61 -20.77
CA GLU A 200 0.20 -7.58 -21.29
C GLU A 200 1.12 -6.86 -20.29
N TYR A 201 2.27 -7.46 -20.01
CA TYR A 201 3.27 -6.84 -19.16
C TYR A 201 3.90 -5.67 -19.91
N ILE A 202 3.59 -4.49 -19.46
CA ILE A 202 4.23 -3.26 -19.90
C ILE A 202 5.17 -2.86 -18.77
N ASN A 203 6.47 -2.81 -19.05
CA ASN A 203 7.51 -2.56 -18.04
C ASN A 203 7.29 -1.28 -17.23
N GLU A 204 6.48 -0.38 -17.73
CA GLU A 204 6.18 0.91 -17.15
C GLU A 204 4.85 0.94 -16.38
N VAL A 205 4.08 -0.16 -16.35
CA VAL A 205 2.76 -0.23 -15.71
C VAL A 205 2.67 -1.46 -14.83
N TYR A 206 3.22 -1.34 -13.62
CA TYR A 206 3.13 -2.40 -12.62
C TYR A 206 2.70 -1.83 -11.27
N CYS A 207 2.06 -2.67 -10.45
CA CYS A 207 1.71 -2.30 -9.08
C CYS A 207 2.99 -2.04 -8.27
N GLY A 208 3.02 -0.94 -7.52
CA GLY A 208 4.20 -0.54 -6.75
C GLY A 208 5.21 0.33 -7.48
N ARG A 209 4.91 0.78 -8.68
CA ARG A 209 5.78 1.72 -9.41
C ARG A 209 5.85 3.09 -8.72
N CYS A 210 7.08 3.60 -8.58
CA CYS A 210 7.41 4.88 -7.93
C CYS A 210 7.75 5.99 -8.96
N ASP A 211 7.02 6.12 -10.05
CA ASP A 211 7.25 7.20 -11.02
C ASP A 211 6.08 8.19 -11.02
N PHE A 212 6.39 9.43 -10.72
CA PHE A 212 5.43 10.53 -10.59
C PHE A 212 5.50 11.55 -11.72
N SER A 213 6.40 11.35 -12.69
CA SER A 213 6.69 12.36 -13.69
C SER A 213 5.48 12.66 -14.58
N ASN A 214 4.59 11.68 -14.83
CA ASN A 214 3.42 11.87 -15.68
C ASN A 214 2.24 11.00 -15.26
N PHE A 215 1.50 11.44 -14.25
CA PHE A 215 0.24 10.79 -13.85
C PHE A 215 -0.78 10.67 -15.00
N THR A 216 -0.69 11.54 -16.00
CA THR A 216 -1.54 11.54 -17.19
C THR A 216 -1.15 10.45 -18.19
N ASP A 217 0.07 9.93 -18.12
CA ASP A 217 0.63 9.00 -19.10
C ASP A 217 0.47 7.54 -18.70
N TYR A 218 -0.16 7.27 -17.55
CA TYR A 218 -0.54 5.89 -17.22
C TYR A 218 -1.41 5.33 -18.33
N PRO A 219 -1.00 4.20 -18.96
CA PRO A 219 -1.83 3.56 -19.97
C PRO A 219 -3.21 3.33 -19.39
N GLN A 220 -4.22 3.80 -20.12
CA GLN A 220 -5.60 3.66 -19.68
C GLN A 220 -5.96 2.18 -19.57
N PRO A 221 -6.77 1.78 -18.59
CA PRO A 221 -7.24 0.41 -18.50
C PRO A 221 -7.91 -0.02 -19.80
N PRO A 222 -7.81 -1.31 -20.18
CA PRO A 222 -8.49 -1.83 -21.38
C PRO A 222 -10.03 -1.85 -21.26
N PHE A 223 -10.58 -1.28 -20.21
CA PHE A 223 -12.01 -1.11 -19.94
C PHE A 223 -12.28 0.32 -19.48
N SER A 224 -13.51 0.82 -19.69
CA SER A 224 -13.88 2.19 -19.30
C SER A 224 -13.85 2.36 -17.78
N VAL A 225 -12.90 3.13 -17.29
CA VAL A 225 -12.89 3.66 -15.92
C VAL A 225 -13.11 5.17 -16.05
N GLU A 226 -14.01 5.75 -15.28
CA GLU A 226 -14.21 7.20 -15.28
C GLU A 226 -12.88 7.91 -14.97
N LYS A 227 -12.51 8.87 -15.82
CA LYS A 227 -11.20 9.53 -15.78
C LYS A 227 -11.07 10.46 -14.58
N PRO A 228 -10.12 10.23 -13.67
CA PRO A 228 -9.89 11.11 -12.52
C PRO A 228 -9.22 12.45 -12.83
N VAL A 229 -8.82 12.70 -14.06
CA VAL A 229 -7.73 13.61 -14.46
C VAL A 229 -7.96 15.13 -14.20
N ARG A 230 -9.20 15.61 -14.03
CA ARG A 230 -9.42 17.08 -13.97
C ARG A 230 -9.14 17.73 -12.61
N LYS A 231 -9.33 17.04 -11.50
CA LYS A 231 -9.13 17.60 -10.14
C LYS A 231 -7.65 17.64 -9.71
N PHE A 232 -6.82 16.78 -10.26
CA PHE A 232 -5.44 16.63 -9.83
C PHE A 232 -4.56 17.84 -10.17
N ARG A 233 -4.74 18.45 -11.35
CA ARG A 233 -4.02 19.69 -11.74
C ARG A 233 -4.25 20.86 -10.78
N PHE A 234 -5.32 20.85 -10.03
CA PHE A 234 -5.62 21.90 -9.04
C PHE A 234 -4.79 21.73 -7.77
N LEU A 235 -4.61 20.48 -7.30
CA LEU A 235 -3.88 20.17 -6.07
C LEU A 235 -2.37 20.42 -6.21
N SER A 236 -1.77 20.06 -7.35
CA SER A 236 -0.34 20.28 -7.60
C SER A 236 0.06 21.76 -7.63
N LYS A 237 -0.87 22.66 -8.00
CA LYS A 237 -0.64 24.12 -8.01
C LYS A 237 -0.64 24.74 -6.60
N GLN A 238 -1.29 24.13 -5.62
CA GLN A 238 -1.35 24.64 -4.24
C GLN A 238 -0.04 24.42 -3.47
N PHE A 239 0.79 23.48 -3.88
CA PHE A 239 1.98 23.08 -3.12
C PHE A 239 3.29 23.68 -3.63
N ASN A 240 3.28 24.58 -4.64
CA ASN A 240 4.48 25.26 -5.17
C ASN A 240 5.68 24.29 -5.38
N VAL A 241 5.44 23.06 -5.78
CA VAL A 241 6.50 22.10 -6.08
C VAL A 241 7.11 22.54 -7.41
N LYS A 242 8.26 23.18 -7.36
CA LYS A 242 9.07 23.41 -8.55
C LYS A 242 9.49 22.05 -9.11
N SER A 243 9.07 21.81 -10.33
CA SER A 243 9.54 20.69 -11.15
C SER A 243 11.04 20.72 -11.37
#